data_dc2df027f8870c539bdd3107a8b88109
#
_entry.id   dc2df027f8870c539bdd3107a8b88109
#
_cell.length_a   1.000
_cell.length_b   1.000
_cell.length_c   1.000
_cell.angle_alpha   90.00
_cell.angle_beta   90.00
_cell.angle_gamma   90.00
#
_symmetry.space_group_name_H-M   'P 1'
#
loop_
_entity.id
_entity.type
_entity.pdbx_description
1 polymer ?
#
loop_
_entity_poly.entity_id
_entity_poly.type
_entity_poly.pdbx_seq_one_letter_code
_entity_poly.pdbx_strand_id
1 'polypeptide(L)' 'MLPVIGVPLFQEGLAGADALYSCVQMPPGVPVATVAIGGSKNAAILATQIIATGDDKLTARLNDFKAELASGLKV' A
#
# COMPACT_ATOMS: atom_id res chain seq x y z
N MET A 1 15.88 3.48 9.19
CA MET A 1 15.05 2.32 8.78
C MET A 1 14.07 2.73 7.71
N LEU A 2 13.94 1.92 6.67
CA LEU A 2 13.01 2.18 5.58
C LEU A 2 11.60 1.70 5.95
N PRO A 3 10.55 2.41 5.52
CA PRO A 3 9.20 1.90 5.64
C PRO A 3 9.03 0.60 4.85
N VAL A 4 8.24 -0.32 5.39
CA VAL A 4 7.95 -1.60 4.75
C VAL A 4 6.44 -1.73 4.54
N ILE A 5 6.04 -2.12 3.33
CA ILE A 5 4.63 -2.36 2.99
C ILE A 5 4.46 -3.83 2.67
N GLY A 6 3.58 -4.50 3.41
CA GLY A 6 3.26 -5.90 3.19
C GLY A 6 2.05 -6.06 2.27
N VAL A 7 2.17 -6.92 1.27
CA VAL A 7 1.08 -7.26 0.35
C VAL A 7 0.73 -8.73 0.55
N PRO A 8 -0.34 -9.05 1.32
CA PRO A 8 -0.76 -10.43 1.46
C PRO A 8 -1.23 -10.96 0.11
N LEU A 9 -0.75 -12.14 -0.28
CA LEU A 9 -1.14 -12.74 -1.54
C LEU A 9 -2.21 -13.81 -1.31
N PHE A 10 -3.09 -13.96 -2.30
CA PHE A 10 -4.07 -15.04 -2.30
C PHE A 10 -3.34 -16.38 -2.38
N GLN A 11 -3.72 -17.30 -1.48
CA GLN A 11 -3.22 -18.68 -1.50
C GLN A 11 -4.41 -19.63 -1.46
N GLU A 12 -4.26 -20.76 -2.16
CA GLU A 12 -5.28 -21.77 -2.19
C GLU A 12 -5.61 -22.28 -0.77
N GLY A 13 -6.88 -22.42 -0.49
CA GLY A 13 -7.38 -22.95 0.79
C GLY A 13 -7.75 -21.87 1.81
N LEU A 14 -6.93 -20.84 2.01
CA LEU A 14 -7.15 -19.82 3.03
C LEU A 14 -7.43 -18.43 2.48
N ALA A 15 -7.50 -18.28 1.16
CA ALA A 15 -7.80 -17.02 0.48
C ALA A 15 -6.90 -15.84 0.92
N GLY A 16 -5.66 -16.13 1.32
CA GLY A 16 -4.70 -15.13 1.75
C GLY A 16 -4.77 -14.74 3.23
N ALA A 17 -5.66 -15.35 4.02
CA ALA A 17 -5.84 -15.00 5.42
C ALA A 17 -4.58 -15.24 6.26
N ASP A 18 -3.85 -16.32 5.99
CA ASP A 18 -2.59 -16.62 6.67
C ASP A 18 -1.51 -15.61 6.34
N ALA A 19 -1.40 -15.19 5.08
CA ALA A 19 -0.45 -14.15 4.66
C ALA A 19 -0.82 -12.79 5.29
N LEU A 20 -2.12 -12.48 5.39
CA LEU A 20 -2.59 -11.27 6.05
C LEU A 20 -2.20 -11.29 7.53
N TYR A 21 -2.41 -12.39 8.24
CA TYR A 21 -2.00 -12.52 9.63
C TYR A 21 -0.50 -12.32 9.80
N SER A 22 0.31 -12.88 8.90
CA SER A 22 1.77 -12.69 8.96
C SER A 22 2.16 -11.23 8.81
N CYS A 23 1.46 -10.46 7.97
CA CYS A 23 1.73 -9.03 7.78
C CYS A 23 1.31 -8.19 8.98
N VAL A 24 0.17 -8.50 9.62
CA VAL A 24 -0.38 -7.67 10.71
C VAL A 24 0.13 -8.06 12.10
N GLN A 25 0.56 -9.31 12.29
CA GLN A 25 1.05 -9.83 13.57
C GLN A 25 2.56 -9.64 13.71
N MET A 26 3.02 -8.39 13.56
CA MET A 26 4.44 -8.09 13.72
C MET A 26 4.75 -7.67 15.17
N PRO A 27 5.95 -8.01 15.67
CA PRO A 27 6.31 -7.63 17.04
C PRO A 27 6.51 -6.12 17.17
N PRO A 28 6.36 -5.56 18.38
CA PRO A 28 6.65 -4.16 18.62
C PRO A 28 8.05 -3.77 18.17
N GLY A 29 8.19 -2.64 17.50
CA GLY A 29 9.46 -2.17 16.96
C GLY A 29 9.74 -2.61 15.53
N VAL A 30 8.90 -3.47 14.96
CA VAL A 30 9.02 -3.95 13.57
C VAL A 30 7.68 -3.72 12.85
N PRO A 31 7.29 -2.46 12.61
CA PRO A 31 6.00 -2.18 11.98
C PRO A 31 6.03 -2.44 10.47
N VAL A 32 4.93 -3.01 9.97
CA VAL A 32 4.70 -3.22 8.54
C VAL A 32 3.33 -2.65 8.18
N ALA A 33 3.29 -1.69 7.24
CA ALA A 33 2.02 -1.22 6.69
C ALA A 33 1.45 -2.30 5.79
N THR A 34 0.18 -2.64 5.96
CA THR A 34 -0.44 -3.75 5.24
C THR A 34 -1.61 -3.26 4.41
N VAL A 35 -1.66 -3.69 3.15
CA VAL A 35 -2.79 -3.43 2.25
C VAL A 35 -3.70 -4.67 2.19
N ALA A 36 -4.81 -4.55 1.46
CA ALA A 36 -5.73 -5.68 1.29
C ALA A 36 -5.04 -6.86 0.58
N ILE A 37 -5.59 -8.05 0.74
CA ILE A 37 -5.09 -9.25 0.07
C ILE A 37 -5.07 -9.01 -1.45
N GLY A 38 -3.91 -9.20 -2.08
CA GLY A 38 -3.71 -8.94 -3.50
C GLY A 38 -3.63 -7.46 -3.88
N GLY A 39 -3.56 -6.53 -2.90
CA GLY A 39 -3.63 -5.09 -3.14
C GLY A 39 -2.33 -4.44 -3.63
N SER A 40 -1.66 -5.01 -4.63
CA SER A 40 -0.38 -4.49 -5.14
C SER A 40 -0.49 -3.08 -5.70
N LYS A 41 -1.60 -2.71 -6.34
CA LYS A 41 -1.82 -1.35 -6.85
C LYS A 41 -1.86 -0.33 -5.72
N ASN A 42 -2.61 -0.63 -4.66
CA ASN A 42 -2.66 0.24 -3.49
C ASN A 42 -1.33 0.30 -2.74
N ALA A 43 -0.56 -0.79 -2.74
CA ALA A 43 0.78 -0.79 -2.16
C ALA A 43 1.69 0.17 -2.92
N ALA A 44 1.64 0.18 -4.24
CA ALA A 44 2.41 1.10 -5.08
C ALA A 44 2.00 2.56 -4.83
N ILE A 45 0.70 2.83 -4.72
CA ILE A 45 0.19 4.17 -4.43
C ILE A 45 0.64 4.61 -3.03
N LEU A 46 0.52 3.74 -2.04
CA LEU A 46 0.95 4.05 -0.67
C LEU A 46 2.46 4.33 -0.61
N ALA A 47 3.28 3.52 -1.29
CA ALA A 47 4.71 3.76 -1.37
C ALA A 47 5.02 5.13 -1.98
N THR A 48 4.30 5.50 -3.04
CA THR A 48 4.43 6.81 -3.68
C THR A 48 4.06 7.94 -2.73
N GLN A 49 2.99 7.77 -1.97
CA GLN A 49 2.57 8.75 -0.96
C GLN A 49 3.63 8.95 0.13
N ILE A 50 4.25 7.86 0.57
CA ILE A 50 5.32 7.92 1.58
C ILE A 50 6.52 8.70 1.03
N ILE A 51 6.95 8.41 -0.19
CA ILE A 51 8.06 9.11 -0.84
C ILE A 51 7.71 10.59 -1.05
N ALA A 52 6.46 10.90 -1.39
CA ALA A 52 6.00 12.25 -1.68
C ALA A 52 6.06 13.17 -0.44
N THR A 53 6.12 12.64 0.76
CA THR A 53 6.27 13.47 1.97
C THR A 53 7.52 14.34 1.94
N GLY A 54 8.54 13.96 1.16
CA GLY A 54 9.77 14.71 0.98
C GLY A 54 9.99 15.21 -0.45
N ASP A 55 8.97 15.19 -1.31
CA ASP A 55 9.09 15.54 -2.73
C ASP A 55 7.88 16.32 -3.22
N ASP A 56 8.03 17.63 -3.39
CA ASP A 56 6.94 18.53 -3.80
C ASP A 56 6.42 18.25 -5.21
N LYS A 57 7.30 17.85 -6.13
CA LYS A 57 6.88 17.50 -7.50
C LYS A 57 6.01 16.26 -7.50
N LEU A 58 6.38 15.25 -6.73
CA LEU A 58 5.62 14.03 -6.61
C LEU A 58 4.28 14.29 -5.92
N THR A 59 4.26 15.14 -4.90
CA THR A 59 3.03 15.57 -4.23
C THR A 59 2.06 16.20 -5.22
N ALA A 60 2.54 17.09 -6.09
CA ALA A 60 1.71 17.72 -7.12
C ALA A 60 1.12 16.68 -8.08
N ARG A 61 1.91 15.70 -8.50
CA ARG A 61 1.44 14.62 -9.38
C ARG A 61 0.40 13.71 -8.69
N LEU A 62 0.56 13.45 -7.42
CA LEU A 62 -0.43 12.69 -6.65
C LEU A 62 -1.74 13.44 -6.49
N ASN A 63 -1.69 14.76 -6.32
CA ASN A 63 -2.89 15.58 -6.27
C ASN A 63 -3.65 15.54 -7.59
N ASP A 64 -2.95 15.56 -8.71
CA ASP A 64 -3.56 15.41 -10.04
C ASP A 64 -4.18 14.03 -10.20
N PHE A 65 -3.49 12.99 -9.76
CA PHE A 65 -4.01 11.62 -9.79
C PHE A 65 -5.28 11.48 -8.94
N LYS A 66 -5.29 12.09 -7.76
CA LYS A 66 -6.45 12.07 -6.87
C LYS A 66 -7.65 12.76 -7.52
N ALA A 67 -7.41 13.89 -8.21
CA ALA A 67 -8.46 14.59 -8.94
C ALA A 67 -9.00 13.74 -10.10
N GLU A 68 -8.14 13.03 -10.81
CA GLU A 68 -8.54 12.11 -11.88
C GLU A 68 -9.38 10.96 -11.34
N LEU A 69 -9.02 10.39 -10.20
CA LEU A 69 -9.81 9.34 -9.54
C LEU A 69 -11.20 9.86 -9.18
N ALA A 70 -11.29 11.08 -8.66
CA ALA A 70 -12.57 11.69 -8.31
C ALA A 70 -13.45 11.93 -9.53
N SER A 71 -12.87 12.12 -10.71
CA SER A 71 -13.61 12.31 -11.96
C SER A 71 -13.88 10.98 -12.70
N GLY A 72 -13.55 9.84 -12.13
CA GLY A 72 -13.93 8.53 -12.64
C GLY A 72 -12.81 7.68 -13.24
N LEU A 73 -11.55 8.09 -13.11
CA LEU A 73 -10.42 7.26 -13.54
C LEU A 73 -10.44 5.92 -12.79
N LYS A 74 -10.28 4.83 -13.52
CA LYS A 74 -10.18 3.48 -12.93
C LYS A 74 -8.73 3.03 -12.88
N VAL A 75 -8.38 2.43 -11.77
CA VAL A 75 -7.02 1.94 -11.54
C VAL A 75 -6.93 0.42 -11.64
#